data_5534368d7cc872f3da868f92fa16eac8
#
_entry.id   5534368d7cc872f3da868f92fa16eac8
#
_cell.length_a   1.000
_cell.length_b   1.000
_cell.length_c   1.000
_cell.angle_alpha   90.00
_cell.angle_beta   90.00
_cell.angle_gamma   90.00
#
_symmetry.space_group_name_H-M   'P 1'
#
loop_
_entity.id
_entity.type
_entity.pdbx_description
1 polymer ?
#
loop_
_entity_poly.entity_id
_entity_poly.type
_entity_poly.pdbx_seq_one_letter_code
_entity_poly.pdbx_strand_id
1 'polypeptide(L)'
;LTPLNLYGYSKQWFDLWAKETGALKTIVGLKYFNVFGPNEYHKGDMQSMVRKGFLQARDVDALNLFKSYKPGYEDGGQERDFLYVRDAVAMTLFFLEHKEIGGIFNVGSGKARNWNDLASAVFQSLNKKVNIKYIDMPESIRNQYQYHTCAEMGKIRSAGFVEAITSLEDGVSDYVKNYLIPDKHLE
;
A
#
# COMPACT_ATOMS: atom_id res chain seq x y z
N LEU A 1 -5.60 -13.74 13.46
CA LEU A 1 -4.69 -12.58 13.37
C LEU A 1 -4.34 -12.13 14.80
N THR A 2 -3.06 -11.83 15.04
CA THR A 2 -2.59 -11.26 16.30
C THR A 2 -2.07 -9.86 16.01
N PRO A 3 -2.86 -8.79 16.26
CA PRO A 3 -2.44 -7.43 16.01
C PRO A 3 -1.24 -7.04 16.89
N LEU A 4 -0.37 -6.19 16.36
CA LEU A 4 0.85 -5.75 17.05
C LEU A 4 0.65 -4.46 17.86
N ASN A 5 -0.48 -3.78 17.71
CA ASN A 5 -0.77 -2.50 18.38
C ASN A 5 -2.29 -2.27 18.52
N LEU A 6 -2.67 -1.25 19.29
CA LEU A 6 -4.08 -0.90 19.57
C LEU A 6 -4.87 -0.56 18.29
N TYR A 7 -4.24 0.06 17.30
CA TYR A 7 -4.89 0.34 16.01
C TYR A 7 -5.28 -0.96 15.29
N GLY A 8 -4.37 -1.93 15.23
CA GLY A 8 -4.66 -3.26 14.68
C GLY A 8 -5.77 -3.97 15.45
N TYR A 9 -5.74 -3.91 16.79
CA TYR A 9 -6.79 -4.49 17.65
C TYR A 9 -8.16 -3.85 17.38
N SER A 10 -8.26 -2.52 17.25
CA SER A 10 -9.54 -1.85 17.01
C SER A 10 -10.18 -2.34 15.68
N LYS A 11 -9.38 -2.55 14.64
CA LYS A 11 -9.86 -3.09 13.35
C LYS A 11 -10.33 -4.53 13.48
N GLN A 12 -9.57 -5.36 14.19
CA GLN A 12 -9.92 -6.76 14.40
C GLN A 12 -11.18 -6.91 15.25
N TRP A 13 -11.36 -6.11 16.29
CA TRP A 13 -12.56 -6.15 17.12
C TRP A 13 -13.82 -5.81 16.33
N PHE A 14 -13.75 -4.83 15.44
CA PHE A 14 -14.86 -4.53 14.54
C PHE A 14 -15.20 -5.72 13.66
N ASP A 15 -14.19 -6.39 13.08
CA ASP A 15 -14.41 -7.56 12.24
C ASP A 15 -15.06 -8.72 13.01
N LEU A 16 -14.60 -8.98 14.23
CA LEU A 16 -15.16 -10.01 15.10
C LEU A 16 -16.60 -9.68 15.48
N TRP A 17 -16.87 -8.44 15.88
CA TRP A 17 -18.23 -7.98 16.17
C TRP A 17 -19.15 -8.14 14.96
N ALA A 18 -18.72 -7.70 13.79
CA ALA A 18 -19.50 -7.84 12.56
C ALA A 18 -19.79 -9.31 12.19
N LYS A 19 -18.84 -10.21 12.47
CA LYS A 19 -19.02 -11.64 12.30
C LYS A 19 -20.03 -12.22 13.31
N GLU A 20 -19.88 -11.92 14.60
CA GLU A 20 -20.72 -12.45 15.69
C GLU A 20 -22.17 -11.97 15.59
N THR A 21 -22.37 -10.70 15.22
CA THR A 21 -23.72 -10.13 15.05
C THR A 21 -24.41 -10.55 13.74
N GLY A 22 -23.66 -11.20 12.83
CA GLY A 22 -24.17 -11.54 11.49
C GLY A 22 -24.22 -10.36 10.52
N ALA A 23 -23.68 -9.17 10.90
CA ALA A 23 -23.65 -7.98 10.05
C ALA A 23 -22.90 -8.22 8.71
N LEU A 24 -21.93 -9.14 8.69
CA LEU A 24 -21.20 -9.52 7.46
C LEU A 24 -22.09 -10.17 6.38
N LYS A 25 -23.37 -10.42 6.64
CA LYS A 25 -24.33 -10.83 5.61
C LYS A 25 -24.81 -9.68 4.74
N THR A 26 -24.70 -8.44 5.25
CA THR A 26 -25.23 -7.22 4.61
C THR A 26 -24.20 -6.12 4.43
N ILE A 27 -23.02 -6.23 5.06
CA ILE A 27 -21.92 -5.28 4.93
C ILE A 27 -20.69 -5.95 4.34
N VAL A 28 -19.87 -5.13 3.66
CA VAL A 28 -18.55 -5.53 3.18
C VAL A 28 -17.48 -4.77 3.96
N GLY A 29 -16.62 -5.51 4.66
CA GLY A 29 -15.43 -4.98 5.31
C GLY A 29 -14.23 -5.02 4.36
N LEU A 30 -13.67 -3.87 4.00
CA LEU A 30 -12.54 -3.77 3.09
C LEU A 30 -11.22 -3.59 3.86
N LYS A 31 -10.26 -4.49 3.64
CA LYS A 31 -8.92 -4.48 4.22
C LYS A 31 -7.92 -3.94 3.20
N TYR A 32 -7.72 -2.64 3.21
CA TYR A 32 -6.76 -1.99 2.32
C TYR A 32 -5.32 -2.27 2.74
N PHE A 33 -4.50 -2.62 1.76
CA PHE A 33 -3.05 -2.73 1.90
C PHE A 33 -2.38 -1.37 1.68
N ASN A 34 -1.15 -1.33 1.21
CA ASN A 34 -0.39 -0.07 1.09
C ASN A 34 -0.82 0.74 -0.14
N VAL A 35 -1.94 1.45 -0.03
CA VAL A 35 -2.48 2.28 -1.12
C VAL A 35 -1.62 3.53 -1.32
N PHE A 36 -1.31 3.85 -2.59
CA PHE A 36 -0.64 5.08 -3.01
C PHE A 36 -1.32 5.67 -4.26
N GLY A 37 -1.16 6.97 -4.46
CA GLY A 37 -1.69 7.66 -5.64
C GLY A 37 -2.07 9.11 -5.38
N PRO A 38 -2.68 9.79 -6.36
CA PRO A 38 -3.05 11.21 -6.24
C PRO A 38 -3.99 11.50 -5.07
N ASN A 39 -4.07 12.78 -4.71
CA ASN A 39 -4.93 13.32 -3.63
C ASN A 39 -4.52 12.94 -2.20
N GLU A 40 -3.24 12.60 -1.95
CA GLU A 40 -2.71 12.35 -0.60
C GLU A 40 -1.94 13.51 0.02
N TYR A 41 -1.91 14.68 -0.63
CA TYR A 41 -1.09 15.85 -0.24
C TYR A 41 -1.38 16.35 1.18
N HIS A 42 -2.62 16.25 1.63
CA HIS A 42 -3.08 16.71 2.94
C HIS A 42 -2.69 15.78 4.11
N LYS A 43 -2.15 14.59 3.82
CA LYS A 43 -1.93 13.55 4.84
C LYS A 43 -0.68 13.75 5.70
N GLY A 44 0.13 14.77 5.46
CA GLY A 44 1.38 15.01 6.22
C GLY A 44 2.27 13.76 6.26
N ASP A 45 2.64 13.30 7.46
CA ASP A 45 3.49 12.12 7.64
C ASP A 45 2.83 10.78 7.24
N MET A 46 1.51 10.77 7.04
CA MET A 46 0.76 9.58 6.59
C MET A 46 0.73 9.42 5.07
N GLN A 47 1.41 10.29 4.32
CA GLN A 47 1.59 10.15 2.87
C GLN A 47 2.35 8.86 2.52
N SER A 48 2.08 8.32 1.33
CA SER A 48 2.77 7.14 0.85
C SER A 48 4.27 7.36 0.65
N MET A 49 5.04 6.28 0.66
CA MET A 49 6.48 6.34 0.34
C MET A 49 6.73 6.69 -1.12
N VAL A 50 5.76 6.54 -2.04
CA VAL A 50 5.90 7.03 -3.42
C VAL A 50 6.02 8.55 -3.43
N ARG A 51 5.11 9.26 -2.72
CA ARG A 51 5.17 10.72 -2.64
C ARG A 51 6.40 11.20 -1.86
N LYS A 52 6.68 10.63 -0.69
CA LYS A 52 7.87 10.97 0.09
C LYS A 52 9.15 10.74 -0.68
N GLY A 53 9.25 9.61 -1.37
CA GLY A 53 10.38 9.25 -2.22
C GLY A 53 10.53 10.17 -3.43
N PHE A 54 9.41 10.57 -4.06
CA PHE A 54 9.43 11.57 -5.14
C PHE A 54 10.04 12.89 -4.66
N LEU A 55 9.61 13.43 -3.52
CA LEU A 55 10.13 14.66 -2.97
C LEU A 55 11.64 14.55 -2.68
N GLN A 56 12.07 13.47 -2.05
CA GLN A 56 13.49 13.23 -1.76
C GLN A 56 14.31 13.06 -3.05
N ALA A 57 13.86 12.28 -4.01
CA ALA A 57 14.55 12.07 -5.29
C ALA A 57 14.60 13.34 -6.14
N ARG A 58 13.58 14.21 -6.06
CA ARG A 58 13.53 15.50 -6.74
C ARG A 58 14.48 16.51 -6.11
N ASP A 59 14.40 16.69 -4.78
CA ASP A 59 15.00 17.81 -4.07
C ASP A 59 16.46 17.55 -3.62
N VAL A 60 16.79 16.29 -3.24
CA VAL A 60 18.11 15.92 -2.73
C VAL A 60 18.79 14.80 -3.51
N ASP A 61 18.19 14.39 -4.62
CA ASP A 61 18.69 13.34 -5.52
C ASP A 61 19.07 12.01 -4.82
N ALA A 62 18.40 11.70 -3.71
CA ALA A 62 18.58 10.48 -2.96
C ALA A 62 17.28 10.11 -2.28
N LEU A 63 17.04 8.80 -2.01
CA LEU A 63 15.90 8.29 -1.28
C LEU A 63 16.39 7.47 -0.09
N ASN A 64 15.87 7.78 1.11
CA ASN A 64 16.26 7.09 2.33
C ASN A 64 15.35 5.88 2.58
N LEU A 65 15.93 4.70 2.75
CA LEU A 65 15.25 3.47 3.16
C LEU A 65 15.85 2.95 4.46
N PHE A 66 15.08 2.19 5.23
CA PHE A 66 15.58 1.57 6.43
C PHE A 66 16.47 0.37 6.12
N LYS A 67 17.57 0.26 6.88
CA LYS A 67 18.34 -0.98 6.98
C LYS A 67 17.48 -2.10 7.54
N SER A 68 17.85 -3.33 7.22
CA SER A 68 17.23 -4.52 7.80
C SER A 68 17.85 -4.86 9.15
N TYR A 69 17.00 -5.29 10.08
CA TYR A 69 17.40 -5.84 11.40
C TYR A 69 16.87 -7.27 11.57
N LYS A 70 16.45 -7.90 10.48
CA LYS A 70 15.95 -9.27 10.47
C LYS A 70 16.76 -10.13 9.49
N PRO A 71 17.30 -11.28 9.93
CA PRO A 71 17.98 -12.23 9.03
C PRO A 71 17.10 -12.60 7.83
N GLY A 72 17.72 -12.76 6.66
CA GLY A 72 17.03 -13.11 5.41
C GLY A 72 16.44 -11.92 4.62
N TYR A 73 16.57 -10.70 5.13
CA TYR A 73 16.18 -9.47 4.42
C TYR A 73 17.40 -8.56 4.28
N GLU A 74 17.66 -8.11 3.07
CA GLU A 74 18.64 -7.05 2.80
C GLU A 74 18.12 -5.67 3.20
N ASP A 75 18.99 -4.65 3.22
CA ASP A 75 18.59 -3.27 3.45
C ASP A 75 17.60 -2.80 2.37
N GLY A 76 16.47 -2.22 2.79
CA GLY A 76 15.36 -1.88 1.89
C GLY A 76 14.58 -3.08 1.34
N GLY A 77 14.94 -4.32 1.75
CA GLY A 77 14.33 -5.56 1.29
C GLY A 77 13.03 -5.96 1.99
N GLN A 78 12.56 -5.16 2.96
CA GLN A 78 11.27 -5.39 3.59
C GLN A 78 10.14 -5.20 2.57
N GLU A 79 9.15 -6.08 2.58
CA GLU A 79 8.14 -6.19 1.53
C GLU A 79 6.77 -5.68 1.95
N ARG A 80 6.07 -5.08 1.00
CA ARG A 80 4.68 -4.62 1.12
C ARG A 80 3.89 -4.95 -0.13
N ASP A 81 2.62 -5.14 0.05
CA ASP A 81 1.66 -5.13 -1.05
C ASP A 81 1.29 -3.67 -1.35
N PHE A 82 1.90 -3.14 -2.40
CA PHE A 82 1.63 -1.78 -2.87
C PHE A 82 0.47 -1.81 -3.87
N LEU A 83 -0.54 -1.01 -3.61
CA LEU A 83 -1.75 -0.93 -4.43
C LEU A 83 -1.95 0.49 -4.97
N TYR A 84 -2.10 0.61 -6.28
CA TYR A 84 -2.42 1.89 -6.88
C TYR A 84 -3.87 2.30 -6.55
N VAL A 85 -4.09 3.58 -6.26
CA VAL A 85 -5.38 4.06 -5.76
C VAL A 85 -6.53 3.80 -6.73
N ARG A 86 -6.31 3.81 -8.04
CA ARG A 86 -7.35 3.50 -9.03
C ARG A 86 -7.86 2.06 -8.89
N ASP A 87 -6.96 1.12 -8.66
CA ASP A 87 -7.36 -0.28 -8.44
C ASP A 87 -8.11 -0.43 -7.11
N ALA A 88 -7.69 0.30 -6.07
CA ALA A 88 -8.41 0.33 -4.79
C ALA A 88 -9.83 0.87 -4.96
N VAL A 89 -10.01 1.91 -5.78
CA VAL A 89 -11.32 2.46 -6.12
C VAL A 89 -12.14 1.46 -6.93
N ALA A 90 -11.56 0.84 -7.95
CA ALA A 90 -12.24 -0.17 -8.77
C ALA A 90 -12.77 -1.34 -7.90
N MET A 91 -11.95 -1.88 -7.00
CA MET A 91 -12.36 -2.91 -6.07
C MET A 91 -13.48 -2.45 -5.12
N THR A 92 -13.43 -1.19 -4.69
CA THR A 92 -14.46 -0.61 -3.80
C THR A 92 -15.80 -0.46 -4.54
N LEU A 93 -15.77 0.05 -5.77
CA LEU A 93 -16.95 0.23 -6.62
C LEU A 93 -17.57 -1.12 -7.00
N PHE A 94 -16.76 -2.14 -7.25
CA PHE A 94 -17.24 -3.50 -7.47
C PHE A 94 -18.22 -3.96 -6.38
N PHE A 95 -17.89 -3.76 -5.10
CA PHE A 95 -18.79 -4.14 -4.00
C PHE A 95 -20.01 -3.19 -3.87
N LEU A 96 -19.90 -1.94 -4.33
CA LEU A 96 -21.03 -1.03 -4.36
C LEU A 96 -22.08 -1.45 -5.42
N GLU A 97 -21.60 -2.04 -6.52
CA GLU A 97 -22.44 -2.55 -7.62
C GLU A 97 -23.00 -3.95 -7.31
N HIS A 98 -22.31 -4.75 -6.47
CA HIS A 98 -22.71 -6.13 -6.12
C HIS A 98 -23.17 -6.18 -4.66
N LYS A 99 -24.34 -5.60 -4.39
CA LYS A 99 -24.89 -5.43 -3.03
C LYS A 99 -25.28 -6.73 -2.34
N GLU A 100 -25.40 -7.82 -3.10
CA GLU A 100 -25.64 -9.19 -2.59
C GLU A 100 -24.42 -9.80 -1.92
N ILE A 101 -23.22 -9.25 -2.15
CA ILE A 101 -21.98 -9.75 -1.57
C ILE A 101 -21.79 -9.15 -0.18
N GLY A 102 -21.53 -10.03 0.80
CA GLY A 102 -21.18 -9.64 2.16
C GLY A 102 -19.89 -10.31 2.63
N GLY A 103 -19.29 -9.78 3.70
CA GLY A 103 -18.10 -10.36 4.30
C GLY A 103 -16.89 -9.43 4.33
N ILE A 104 -15.72 -10.00 4.67
CA ILE A 104 -14.45 -9.25 4.73
C ILE A 104 -13.60 -9.63 3.53
N PHE A 105 -13.06 -8.62 2.85
CA PHE A 105 -12.24 -8.79 1.66
C PHE A 105 -10.95 -7.98 1.75
N ASN A 106 -9.85 -8.57 1.29
CA ASN A 106 -8.61 -7.84 1.08
C ASN A 106 -8.70 -6.98 -0.17
N VAL A 107 -8.14 -5.77 -0.09
CA VAL A 107 -7.99 -4.81 -1.19
C VAL A 107 -6.51 -4.53 -1.34
N GLY A 108 -5.86 -5.28 -2.21
CA GLY A 108 -4.43 -5.28 -2.45
C GLY A 108 -4.08 -5.69 -3.87
N SER A 109 -2.79 -5.73 -4.19
CA SER A 109 -2.31 -6.17 -5.50
C SER A 109 -2.15 -7.70 -5.58
N GLY A 110 -2.01 -8.36 -4.44
CA GLY A 110 -1.67 -9.79 -4.35
C GLY A 110 -0.20 -10.08 -4.67
N LYS A 111 0.64 -9.04 -4.69
CA LYS A 111 2.08 -9.15 -4.96
C LYS A 111 2.87 -8.35 -3.94
N ALA A 112 3.68 -9.03 -3.14
CA ALA A 112 4.64 -8.39 -2.26
C ALA A 112 5.81 -7.84 -3.08
N ARG A 113 6.17 -6.57 -2.85
CA ARG A 113 7.30 -5.88 -3.47
C ARG A 113 8.11 -5.16 -2.39
N ASN A 114 9.42 -5.10 -2.54
CA ASN A 114 10.29 -4.48 -1.55
C ASN A 114 10.40 -2.95 -1.73
N TRP A 115 10.97 -2.28 -0.74
CA TRP A 115 11.16 -0.84 -0.79
C TRP A 115 12.20 -0.41 -1.84
N ASN A 116 13.17 -1.27 -2.18
CA ASN A 116 14.14 -1.01 -3.26
C ASN A 116 13.44 -0.96 -4.62
N ASP A 117 12.45 -1.84 -4.86
CA ASP A 117 11.64 -1.84 -6.07
C ASP A 117 10.86 -0.53 -6.20
N LEU A 118 10.21 -0.09 -5.11
CA LEU A 118 9.46 1.17 -5.09
C LEU A 118 10.39 2.37 -5.35
N ALA A 119 11.54 2.43 -4.69
CA ALA A 119 12.51 3.50 -4.89
C ALA A 119 13.01 3.53 -6.34
N SER A 120 13.32 2.36 -6.90
CA SER A 120 13.74 2.22 -8.30
C SER A 120 12.67 2.74 -9.27
N ALA A 121 11.39 2.40 -9.05
CA ALA A 121 10.28 2.88 -9.86
C ALA A 121 10.13 4.41 -9.80
N VAL A 122 10.33 5.04 -8.62
CA VAL A 122 10.31 6.49 -8.46
C VAL A 122 11.44 7.15 -9.27
N PHE A 123 12.69 6.68 -9.14
CA PHE A 123 13.82 7.24 -9.89
C PHE A 123 13.65 7.05 -11.40
N GLN A 124 13.20 5.88 -11.86
CA GLN A 124 12.90 5.61 -13.27
C GLN A 124 11.83 6.57 -13.81
N SER A 125 10.78 6.85 -13.03
CA SER A 125 9.72 7.79 -13.43
C SER A 125 10.22 9.22 -13.58
N LEU A 126 11.29 9.59 -12.87
CA LEU A 126 11.98 10.87 -12.96
C LEU A 126 13.11 10.90 -14.03
N ASN A 127 13.35 9.80 -14.74
CA ASN A 127 14.51 9.62 -15.63
C ASN A 127 15.86 9.89 -14.92
N LYS A 128 15.96 9.51 -13.64
CA LYS A 128 17.15 9.66 -12.82
C LYS A 128 17.81 8.31 -12.53
N LYS A 129 19.13 8.34 -12.26
CA LYS A 129 19.85 7.16 -11.75
C LYS A 129 19.41 6.86 -10.33
N VAL A 130 19.16 5.59 -10.03
CA VAL A 130 18.79 5.13 -8.69
C VAL A 130 19.89 5.48 -7.67
N ASN A 131 19.52 6.19 -6.61
CA ASN A 131 20.41 6.58 -5.52
C ASN A 131 19.68 6.41 -4.18
N ILE A 132 19.88 5.25 -3.54
CA ILE A 132 19.27 4.88 -2.28
C ILE A 132 20.31 5.02 -1.16
N LYS A 133 19.92 5.67 -0.07
CA LYS A 133 20.68 5.74 1.18
C LYS A 133 20.00 4.89 2.25
N TYR A 134 20.71 3.92 2.81
CA TYR A 134 20.17 3.11 3.88
C TYR A 134 20.47 3.75 5.23
N ILE A 135 19.40 4.05 5.98
CA ILE A 135 19.45 4.69 7.30
C ILE A 135 18.99 3.71 8.38
N ASP A 136 19.44 3.95 9.61
CA ASP A 136 19.06 3.09 10.73
C ASP A 136 17.56 3.22 11.03
N MET A 137 16.91 2.07 11.24
CA MET A 137 15.52 2.05 11.68
C MET A 137 15.47 2.48 13.15
N PRO A 138 14.57 3.43 13.54
CA PRO A 138 14.38 3.81 14.93
C PRO A 138 14.12 2.60 15.83
N GLU A 139 14.78 2.52 16.98
CA GLU A 139 14.66 1.38 17.90
C GLU A 139 13.22 1.14 18.37
N SER A 140 12.46 2.21 18.54
CA SER A 140 11.06 2.16 19.00
C SER A 140 10.13 1.35 18.09
N ILE A 141 10.47 1.21 16.80
CA ILE A 141 9.64 0.49 15.83
C ILE A 141 10.21 -0.87 15.41
N ARG A 142 11.50 -1.17 15.69
CA ARG A 142 12.19 -2.39 15.20
C ARG A 142 11.45 -3.66 15.54
N ASN A 143 10.99 -3.80 16.79
CA ASN A 143 10.32 -5.01 17.29
C ASN A 143 8.89 -5.18 16.77
N GLN A 144 8.28 -4.11 16.26
CA GLN A 144 6.90 -4.10 15.75
C GLN A 144 6.85 -3.94 14.23
N TYR A 145 8.03 -3.86 13.58
CA TYR A 145 8.10 -3.64 12.15
C TYR A 145 7.72 -4.90 11.37
N GLN A 146 6.72 -4.79 10.52
CA GLN A 146 6.33 -5.89 9.64
C GLN A 146 7.33 -6.00 8.48
N TYR A 147 7.89 -7.18 8.28
CA TYR A 147 8.85 -7.43 7.20
C TYR A 147 8.20 -7.91 5.90
N HIS A 148 7.00 -8.47 5.98
CA HIS A 148 6.28 -8.95 4.81
C HIS A 148 4.78 -8.74 4.97
N THR A 149 4.15 -8.17 3.95
CA THR A 149 2.68 -8.14 3.80
C THR A 149 2.31 -8.39 2.36
N CYS A 150 1.33 -9.27 2.13
CA CYS A 150 0.78 -9.58 0.82
C CYS A 150 -0.72 -9.89 0.98
N ALA A 151 -1.54 -9.33 0.11
CA ALA A 151 -2.97 -9.59 0.11
C ALA A 151 -3.26 -10.97 -0.48
N GLU A 152 -4.05 -11.77 0.25
CA GLU A 152 -4.68 -12.95 -0.34
C GLU A 152 -5.89 -12.50 -1.16
N MET A 153 -5.80 -12.65 -2.49
CA MET A 153 -6.79 -12.12 -3.44
C MET A 153 -7.81 -13.17 -3.90
N GLY A 154 -7.67 -14.43 -3.51
CA GLY A 154 -8.54 -15.52 -3.98
C GLY A 154 -10.01 -15.26 -3.70
N LYS A 155 -10.35 -14.71 -2.53
CA LYS A 155 -11.73 -14.45 -2.14
C LYS A 155 -12.41 -13.40 -3.02
N ILE A 156 -11.75 -12.26 -3.32
CA ILE A 156 -12.33 -11.22 -4.17
C ILE A 156 -12.43 -11.69 -5.63
N ARG A 157 -11.44 -12.47 -6.08
CA ARG A 157 -11.49 -13.11 -7.41
C ARG A 157 -12.65 -14.10 -7.54
N SER A 158 -12.86 -14.93 -6.54
CA SER A 158 -14.00 -15.85 -6.49
C SER A 158 -15.34 -15.14 -6.39
N ALA A 159 -15.38 -13.91 -5.86
CA ALA A 159 -16.58 -13.08 -5.84
C ALA A 159 -16.90 -12.42 -7.20
N GLY A 160 -16.01 -12.54 -8.21
CA GLY A 160 -16.25 -12.05 -9.57
C GLY A 160 -15.42 -10.82 -9.98
N PHE A 161 -14.54 -10.28 -9.13
CA PHE A 161 -13.65 -9.21 -9.53
C PHE A 161 -12.56 -9.74 -10.45
N VAL A 162 -12.61 -9.42 -11.75
CA VAL A 162 -11.71 -9.96 -12.78
C VAL A 162 -10.69 -8.95 -13.32
N GLU A 163 -10.82 -7.67 -12.97
CA GLU A 163 -9.97 -6.62 -13.50
C GLU A 163 -8.48 -6.87 -13.20
N ALA A 164 -7.63 -6.51 -14.16
CA ALA A 164 -6.19 -6.56 -13.98
C ALA A 164 -5.74 -5.50 -12.97
N ILE A 165 -4.74 -5.84 -12.17
CA ILE A 165 -4.15 -4.91 -11.19
C ILE A 165 -2.94 -4.23 -11.81
N THR A 166 -2.88 -2.92 -11.68
CA THR A 166 -1.78 -2.08 -12.14
C THR A 166 -0.46 -2.52 -11.47
N SER A 167 0.60 -2.62 -12.27
CA SER A 167 1.93 -2.93 -11.73
C SER A 167 2.43 -1.79 -10.84
N LEU A 168 3.38 -2.09 -9.94
CA LEU A 168 4.02 -1.06 -9.11
C LEU A 168 4.65 0.02 -10.00
N GLU A 169 5.37 -0.40 -11.03
CA GLU A 169 6.08 0.48 -11.96
C GLU A 169 5.11 1.40 -12.72
N ASP A 170 4.01 0.85 -13.25
CA ASP A 170 3.01 1.63 -13.99
C ASP A 170 2.27 2.59 -13.06
N GLY A 171 1.85 2.16 -11.89
CA GLY A 171 1.16 3.01 -10.91
C GLY A 171 2.05 4.15 -10.40
N VAL A 172 3.34 3.86 -10.11
CA VAL A 172 4.31 4.89 -9.72
C VAL A 172 4.56 5.84 -10.87
N SER A 173 4.73 5.33 -12.09
CA SER A 173 4.96 6.16 -13.29
C SER A 173 3.78 7.10 -13.56
N ASP A 174 2.55 6.59 -13.49
CA ASP A 174 1.34 7.42 -13.66
C ASP A 174 1.25 8.51 -12.57
N TYR A 175 1.43 8.12 -11.31
CA TYR A 175 1.36 9.06 -10.20
C TYR A 175 2.44 10.15 -10.28
N VAL A 176 3.69 9.77 -10.55
CA VAL A 176 4.80 10.73 -10.62
C VAL A 176 4.65 11.67 -11.83
N LYS A 177 4.41 11.13 -13.03
CA LYS A 177 4.44 11.92 -14.26
C LYS A 177 3.18 12.77 -14.46
N ASN A 178 2.01 12.23 -14.12
CA ASN A 178 0.74 12.86 -14.42
C ASN A 178 0.17 13.71 -13.27
N TYR A 179 0.71 13.53 -12.05
CA TYR A 179 0.21 14.25 -10.87
C TYR A 179 1.31 14.95 -10.07
N LEU A 180 2.39 14.25 -9.68
CA LEU A 180 3.40 14.85 -8.78
C LEU A 180 4.31 15.87 -9.48
N ILE A 181 4.74 15.61 -10.73
CA ILE A 181 5.55 16.56 -11.51
C ILE A 181 4.75 17.82 -11.85
N PRO A 182 3.52 17.71 -12.41
CA PRO A 182 2.71 18.87 -12.75
C PRO A 182 1.96 19.49 -11.57
N ASP A 183 2.11 18.95 -10.35
CA ASP A 183 1.40 19.37 -9.12
C ASP A 183 -0.12 19.40 -9.29
N LYS A 184 -0.67 18.33 -9.88
CA LYS A 184 -2.11 18.18 -10.14
C LYS A 184 -2.80 17.36 -9.08
N HIS A 185 -4.06 17.71 -8.85
CA HIS A 185 -5.02 16.85 -8.13
C HIS A 185 -5.87 16.07 -9.12
N LEU A 186 -6.39 14.93 -8.69
CA LEU A 186 -7.45 14.24 -9.40
C LEU A 186 -8.75 14.98 -9.09
N GLU A 187 -9.42 15.46 -10.12
CA GLU A 187 -10.73 16.13 -10.07
C GLU A 187 -11.86 15.11 -10.16
#